data_77da979452bc03f7b37ec9bd096654fb
#
_entry.id   77da979452bc03f7b37ec9bd096654fb
#
_cell.length_a   1.000
_cell.length_b   1.000
_cell.length_c   1.000
_cell.angle_alpha   90.00
_cell.angle_beta   90.00
_cell.angle_gamma   90.00
#
_symmetry.space_group_name_H-M   'P 1'
#
loop_
_entity.id
_entity.type
_entity.pdbx_description
1 polymer ?
#
loop_
_entity_poly.entity_id
_entity_poly.type
_entity_poly.pdbx_seq_one_letter_code
_entity_poly.pdbx_strand_id
1 'polypeptide(L)'
;MNIIAAVDKNWAIGKNNELLVRIPMDQKFFRETTTGKVVVMGRKTLESFPNGLPLKNGTNIVLTHNPAYQVKDAIVVHSMEELHRELEKYDTNDVYVIGGQKIYEQLLDECDVAHITKIDYAYDADAYFPNLDEKPEWKITADSEEQTYFDLEFYFYKYERVQK
;
A
#
# COMPACT_ATOMS: atom_id res chain seq x y z
N MET A 1 5.69 -5.35 9.87
CA MET A 1 4.68 -4.47 9.27
C MET A 1 3.98 -5.18 8.13
N ASN A 2 2.88 -4.64 7.70
CA ASN A 2 2.11 -5.12 6.57
C ASN A 2 2.23 -4.15 5.41
N ILE A 3 2.03 -4.66 4.18
CA ILE A 3 2.02 -3.84 2.99
C ILE A 3 0.78 -4.22 2.17
N ILE A 4 0.13 -3.26 1.55
CA ILE A 4 -1.13 -3.50 0.83
C ILE A 4 -1.13 -2.73 -0.48
N ALA A 5 -1.50 -3.41 -1.56
CA ALA A 5 -1.54 -2.82 -2.90
C ALA A 5 -2.48 -3.59 -3.82
N ALA A 6 -2.96 -2.89 -4.85
CA ALA A 6 -3.62 -3.51 -5.99
C ALA A 6 -2.70 -3.37 -7.20
N VAL A 7 -2.45 -4.48 -7.88
CA VAL A 7 -1.53 -4.54 -9.02
C VAL A 7 -2.20 -5.16 -10.24
N ASP A 8 -1.74 -4.75 -11.42
CA ASP A 8 -2.17 -5.39 -12.67
C ASP A 8 -1.27 -6.60 -13.01
N LYS A 9 -1.40 -7.16 -14.20
CA LYS A 9 -0.61 -8.30 -14.67
C LYS A 9 0.90 -8.05 -14.63
N ASN A 10 1.31 -6.80 -14.76
CA ASN A 10 2.72 -6.40 -14.78
C ASN A 10 3.18 -5.80 -13.46
N TRP A 11 2.43 -6.00 -12.39
CA TRP A 11 2.69 -5.41 -11.07
C TRP A 11 2.67 -3.88 -11.08
N ALA A 12 1.94 -3.30 -12.03
CA ALA A 12 1.71 -1.86 -12.09
C ALA A 12 0.67 -1.44 -11.05
N ILE A 13 0.85 -0.25 -10.46
CA ILE A 13 -0.01 0.26 -9.40
C ILE A 13 -0.64 1.62 -9.72
N GLY A 14 -0.10 2.35 -10.70
CA GLY A 14 -0.64 3.67 -10.99
C GLY A 14 -0.10 4.31 -12.23
N LYS A 15 -0.72 5.43 -12.59
CA LYS A 15 -0.28 6.32 -13.64
C LYS A 15 -0.67 7.76 -13.28
N ASN A 16 0.25 8.71 -13.48
CA ASN A 16 0.04 10.13 -13.20
C ASN A 16 -0.49 10.37 -11.77
N ASN A 17 0.06 9.64 -10.80
CA ASN A 17 -0.31 9.71 -9.39
C ASN A 17 -1.76 9.29 -9.10
N GLU A 18 -2.34 8.47 -9.96
CA GLU A 18 -3.70 7.92 -9.76
C GLU A 18 -3.67 6.40 -9.84
N LEU A 19 -4.62 5.75 -9.18
CA LEU A 19 -4.81 4.31 -9.32
C LEU A 19 -5.15 3.97 -10.77
N LEU A 20 -4.71 2.80 -11.22
CA LEU A 20 -5.00 2.32 -12.57
C LEU A 20 -6.50 2.12 -12.80
N VAL A 21 -7.20 1.65 -11.78
CA VAL A 21 -8.63 1.41 -11.82
C VAL A 21 -9.17 1.44 -10.39
N ARG A 22 -10.43 1.85 -10.23
CA ARG A 22 -11.10 1.85 -8.93
C ARG A 22 -12.14 0.74 -8.92
N ILE A 23 -11.88 -0.28 -8.12
CA ILE A 23 -12.78 -1.42 -7.95
C ILE A 23 -13.42 -1.31 -6.57
N PRO A 24 -14.75 -1.13 -6.49
CA PRO A 24 -15.43 -0.89 -5.20
C PRO A 24 -15.16 -1.97 -4.15
N MET A 25 -15.12 -3.23 -4.53
CA MET A 25 -14.84 -4.34 -3.60
C MET A 25 -13.42 -4.25 -3.05
N ASP A 26 -12.45 -3.87 -3.88
CA ASP A 26 -11.06 -3.68 -3.45
C ASP A 26 -10.93 -2.47 -2.53
N GLN A 27 -11.62 -1.37 -2.82
CA GLN A 27 -11.64 -0.20 -1.97
C GLN A 27 -12.26 -0.50 -0.60
N LYS A 28 -13.31 -1.32 -0.58
CA LYS A 28 -13.93 -1.78 0.66
C LYS A 28 -12.97 -2.63 1.47
N PHE A 29 -12.28 -3.57 0.82
CA PHE A 29 -11.26 -4.40 1.47
C PHE A 29 -10.17 -3.55 2.09
N PHE A 30 -9.67 -2.55 1.35
CA PHE A 30 -8.66 -1.62 1.84
C PHE A 30 -9.15 -0.88 3.10
N ARG A 31 -10.36 -0.32 3.05
CA ARG A 31 -10.92 0.42 4.18
C ARG A 31 -11.08 -0.48 5.41
N GLU A 32 -11.63 -1.67 5.23
CA GLU A 32 -11.84 -2.60 6.34
C GLU A 32 -10.52 -3.07 6.96
N THR A 33 -9.51 -3.25 6.12
CA THR A 33 -8.19 -3.70 6.57
C THR A 33 -7.45 -2.62 7.34
N THR A 34 -7.58 -1.35 6.93
CA THR A 34 -6.79 -0.24 7.48
C THR A 34 -7.49 0.58 8.55
N THR A 35 -8.81 0.45 8.71
CA THR A 35 -9.56 1.21 9.72
C THR A 35 -9.06 0.87 11.13
N GLY A 36 -8.76 1.90 11.91
CA GLY A 36 -8.21 1.75 13.26
C GLY A 36 -6.73 1.41 13.30
N LYS A 37 -6.08 1.36 12.16
CA LYS A 37 -4.67 1.00 12.02
C LYS A 37 -3.79 2.22 11.75
N VAL A 38 -2.49 1.98 11.61
CA VAL A 38 -1.50 2.99 11.24
C VAL A 38 -1.17 2.81 9.78
N VAL A 39 -1.32 3.85 8.98
CA VAL A 39 -0.99 3.80 7.55
C VAL A 39 0.21 4.69 7.26
N VAL A 40 1.17 4.16 6.49
CA VAL A 40 2.40 4.85 6.10
C VAL A 40 2.37 5.07 4.61
N MET A 41 2.62 6.31 4.18
CA MET A 41 2.52 6.68 2.77
C MET A 41 3.49 7.79 2.42
N GLY A 42 3.73 7.97 1.12
CA GLY A 42 4.40 9.15 0.61
C GLY A 42 3.41 10.30 0.40
N ARG A 43 3.93 11.51 0.25
CA ARG A 43 3.12 12.73 0.07
C ARG A 43 2.16 12.62 -1.13
N LYS A 44 2.64 12.11 -2.27
CA LYS A 44 1.79 12.01 -3.47
C LYS A 44 0.61 11.06 -3.28
N THR A 45 0.79 10.00 -2.50
CA THR A 45 -0.31 9.08 -2.18
C THR A 45 -1.38 9.80 -1.36
N LEU A 46 -0.97 10.57 -0.35
CA LEU A 46 -1.92 11.38 0.43
C LEU A 46 -2.70 12.34 -0.49
N GLU A 47 -1.98 13.03 -1.37
CA GLU A 47 -2.58 14.00 -2.28
C GLU A 47 -3.54 13.37 -3.30
N SER A 48 -3.43 12.06 -3.52
CA SER A 48 -4.33 11.33 -4.42
C SER A 48 -5.66 10.93 -3.76
N PHE A 49 -5.77 11.06 -2.44
CA PHE A 49 -7.02 10.77 -1.73
C PHE A 49 -8.06 11.85 -1.99
N PRO A 50 -9.36 11.54 -1.79
CA PRO A 50 -10.42 12.54 -1.98
C PRO A 50 -10.13 13.81 -1.19
N ASN A 51 -10.11 14.96 -1.88
CA ASN A 51 -9.78 16.27 -1.33
C ASN A 51 -8.39 16.37 -0.72
N GLY A 52 -7.49 15.41 -1.01
CA GLY A 52 -6.14 15.40 -0.43
C GLY A 52 -6.12 15.25 1.08
N LEU A 53 -7.13 14.60 1.65
CA LEU A 53 -7.28 14.46 3.09
C LEU A 53 -6.80 13.09 3.57
N PRO A 54 -6.20 13.01 4.78
CA PRO A 54 -5.83 11.74 5.39
C PRO A 54 -7.02 10.81 5.57
N LEU A 55 -6.76 9.51 5.66
CA LEU A 55 -7.79 8.52 5.92
C LEU A 55 -8.39 8.73 7.31
N LYS A 56 -9.72 8.65 7.38
CA LYS A 56 -10.44 8.77 8.65
C LYS A 56 -10.28 7.50 9.48
N ASN A 57 -10.45 7.63 10.79
CA ASN A 57 -10.47 6.50 11.72
C ASN A 57 -9.17 5.69 11.73
N GLY A 58 -8.04 6.38 11.60
CA GLY A 58 -6.73 5.76 11.68
C GLY A 58 -5.64 6.78 11.91
N THR A 59 -4.43 6.30 12.11
CA THR A 59 -3.24 7.15 12.23
C THR A 59 -2.53 7.19 10.88
N ASN A 60 -2.33 8.38 10.34
CA ASN A 60 -1.68 8.58 9.04
C ASN A 60 -0.28 9.14 9.26
N ILE A 61 0.73 8.47 8.68
CA ILE A 61 2.12 8.91 8.71
C ILE A 61 2.56 9.15 7.27
N VAL A 62 3.01 10.36 6.98
CA VAL A 62 3.41 10.79 5.64
C VAL A 62 4.91 11.06 5.62
N LEU A 63 5.62 10.37 4.72
CA LEU A 63 7.05 10.59 4.52
C LEU A 63 7.25 11.53 3.33
N THR A 64 7.94 12.64 3.55
CA THR A 64 8.30 13.60 2.50
C THR A 64 9.62 14.28 2.82
N HIS A 65 10.45 14.51 1.82
CA HIS A 65 11.70 15.26 1.98
C HIS A 65 11.50 16.77 2.05
N ASN A 66 10.28 17.27 1.78
CA ASN A 66 9.99 18.70 1.86
C ASN A 66 9.80 19.12 3.33
N PRO A 67 10.75 19.86 3.93
CA PRO A 67 10.66 20.21 5.35
C PRO A 67 9.54 21.18 5.66
N ALA A 68 8.99 21.84 4.67
CA ALA A 68 7.89 22.82 4.84
C ALA A 68 6.51 22.17 4.69
N TYR A 69 6.45 20.89 4.31
CA TYR A 69 5.16 20.23 4.09
C TYR A 69 4.41 20.03 5.41
N GLN A 70 3.18 20.49 5.43
CA GLN A 70 2.28 20.32 6.57
C GLN A 70 0.91 19.90 6.06
N VAL A 71 0.28 19.01 6.81
CA VAL A 71 -1.08 18.58 6.52
C VAL A 71 -1.79 18.29 7.84
N LYS A 72 -3.05 18.69 7.93
CA LYS A 72 -3.87 18.48 9.12
C LYS A 72 -4.20 16.98 9.25
N ASP A 73 -4.26 16.50 10.48
CA ASP A 73 -4.66 15.14 10.84
C ASP A 73 -3.73 14.04 10.33
N ALA A 74 -2.47 14.38 10.07
CA ALA A 74 -1.43 13.40 9.75
C ALA A 74 -0.13 13.76 10.44
N ILE A 75 0.68 12.74 10.68
CA ILE A 75 2.04 12.90 11.21
C ILE A 75 2.97 12.97 10.01
N VAL A 76 3.73 14.05 9.88
CA VAL A 76 4.67 14.23 8.79
C VAL A 76 6.08 13.93 9.28
N VAL A 77 6.78 13.04 8.59
CA VAL A 77 8.18 12.72 8.85
C VAL A 77 9.00 13.00 7.58
N HIS A 78 10.29 13.34 7.76
CA HIS A 78 11.11 13.86 6.67
C HIS A 78 12.30 12.96 6.32
N SER A 79 12.46 11.83 6.99
CA SER A 79 13.52 10.88 6.72
C SER A 79 13.11 9.49 7.16
N MET A 80 13.81 8.47 6.67
CA MET A 80 13.60 7.10 7.13
C MET A 80 13.90 6.96 8.62
N GLU A 81 14.89 7.69 9.12
CA GLU A 81 15.23 7.68 10.55
C GLU A 81 14.06 8.22 11.39
N GLU A 82 13.47 9.34 10.99
CA GLU A 82 12.29 9.89 11.67
C GLU A 82 11.11 8.93 11.59
N LEU A 83 10.90 8.29 10.43
CA LEU A 83 9.84 7.31 10.25
C LEU A 83 10.02 6.13 11.22
N HIS A 84 11.20 5.55 11.29
CA HIS A 84 11.46 4.43 12.18
C HIS A 84 11.24 4.81 13.65
N ARG A 85 11.63 6.01 14.02
CA ARG A 85 11.43 6.52 15.39
C ARG A 85 9.94 6.68 15.72
N GLU A 86 9.16 7.16 14.75
CA GLU A 86 7.71 7.30 14.93
C GLU A 86 7.05 5.91 15.02
N LEU A 87 7.47 4.96 14.20
CA LEU A 87 6.90 3.61 14.17
C LEU A 87 7.12 2.82 15.45
N GLU A 88 8.15 3.16 16.25
CA GLU A 88 8.39 2.52 17.54
C GLU A 88 7.21 2.70 18.53
N LYS A 89 6.36 3.68 18.30
CA LYS A 89 5.20 3.97 19.16
C LYS A 89 4.02 3.01 18.95
N TYR A 90 4.08 2.17 17.93
CA TYR A 90 2.95 1.34 17.50
C TYR A 90 3.33 -0.14 17.42
N ASP A 91 2.31 -1.01 17.58
CA ASP A 91 2.49 -2.43 17.31
C ASP A 91 2.72 -2.61 15.80
N THR A 92 3.79 -3.30 15.44
CA THR A 92 4.15 -3.52 14.04
C THR A 92 3.05 -4.26 13.26
N ASN A 93 2.24 -5.08 13.93
CA ASN A 93 1.11 -5.77 13.29
C ASN A 93 -0.03 -4.84 12.89
N ASP A 94 -0.04 -3.62 13.44
CA ASP A 94 -1.06 -2.62 13.14
C ASP A 94 -0.62 -1.62 12.07
N VAL A 95 0.59 -1.74 11.56
CA VAL A 95 1.16 -0.81 10.57
C VAL A 95 1.02 -1.35 9.17
N TYR A 96 0.46 -0.55 8.27
CA TYR A 96 0.23 -0.86 6.86
C TYR A 96 0.89 0.17 5.96
N VAL A 97 1.79 -0.28 5.11
CA VAL A 97 2.46 0.55 4.09
C VAL A 97 1.53 0.57 2.87
N ILE A 98 1.11 1.77 2.45
CA ILE A 98 0.05 1.91 1.44
C ILE A 98 0.50 2.62 0.16
N GLY A 99 1.78 2.94 0.02
CA GLY A 99 2.33 3.44 -1.25
C GLY A 99 2.92 4.84 -1.17
N GLY A 100 3.40 5.36 -2.23
CA GLY A 100 3.47 4.74 -3.56
C GLY A 100 4.71 3.90 -3.81
N GLN A 101 5.14 3.87 -5.07
CA GLN A 101 6.24 2.99 -5.51
C GLN A 101 7.49 3.11 -4.66
N LYS A 102 7.98 4.32 -4.43
CA LYS A 102 9.22 4.52 -3.66
C LYS A 102 9.08 4.05 -2.23
N ILE A 103 7.94 4.27 -1.61
CA ILE A 103 7.68 3.85 -0.23
C ILE A 103 7.60 2.33 -0.16
N TYR A 104 6.95 1.69 -1.12
CA TYR A 104 6.92 0.23 -1.20
C TYR A 104 8.33 -0.35 -1.32
N GLU A 105 9.14 0.21 -2.22
CA GLU A 105 10.53 -0.25 -2.43
C GLU A 105 11.38 -0.09 -1.17
N GLN A 106 11.23 1.03 -0.46
CA GLN A 106 12.02 1.33 0.73
C GLN A 106 11.65 0.47 1.94
N LEU A 107 10.38 0.08 2.07
CA LEU A 107 9.87 -0.57 3.27
C LEU A 107 9.54 -2.07 3.09
N LEU A 108 9.61 -2.60 1.88
CA LEU A 108 9.25 -3.99 1.62
C LEU A 108 10.02 -4.96 2.53
N ASP A 109 11.33 -4.74 2.69
CA ASP A 109 12.18 -5.64 3.48
C ASP A 109 11.85 -5.61 4.97
N GLU A 110 11.08 -4.63 5.42
CA GLU A 110 10.64 -4.50 6.81
C GLU A 110 9.21 -5.04 7.01
N CYS A 111 8.60 -5.56 5.96
CA CYS A 111 7.25 -6.10 6.02
C CYS A 111 7.27 -7.63 6.00
N ASP A 112 6.35 -8.24 6.73
CA ASP A 112 6.20 -9.70 6.85
C ASP A 112 5.00 -10.23 6.10
N VAL A 113 4.00 -9.38 5.88
CA VAL A 113 2.72 -9.74 5.26
C VAL A 113 2.41 -8.73 4.17
N ALA A 114 2.03 -9.23 3.00
CA ALA A 114 1.59 -8.40 1.88
C ALA A 114 0.20 -8.84 1.42
N HIS A 115 -0.73 -7.88 1.42
CA HIS A 115 -2.07 -8.08 0.86
C HIS A 115 -2.07 -7.50 -0.56
N ILE A 116 -2.12 -8.36 -1.56
CA ILE A 116 -2.01 -7.98 -2.97
C ILE A 116 -3.30 -8.36 -3.69
N THR A 117 -3.98 -7.36 -4.23
CA THR A 117 -5.09 -7.58 -5.16
C THR A 117 -4.52 -7.64 -6.57
N LYS A 118 -4.68 -8.76 -7.25
CA LYS A 118 -4.19 -8.92 -8.62
C LYS A 118 -5.33 -8.77 -9.61
N ILE A 119 -5.18 -7.80 -10.51
CA ILE A 119 -6.17 -7.47 -11.53
C ILE A 119 -5.71 -8.10 -12.84
N ASP A 120 -6.58 -8.91 -13.45
CA ASP A 120 -6.24 -9.65 -14.68
C ASP A 120 -6.40 -8.76 -15.92
N TYR A 121 -5.56 -7.73 -16.00
CA TYR A 121 -5.49 -6.77 -17.10
C TYR A 121 -4.14 -6.08 -17.07
N ALA A 122 -3.66 -5.63 -18.22
CA ALA A 122 -2.42 -4.87 -18.33
C ALA A 122 -2.74 -3.43 -18.71
N TYR A 123 -2.48 -2.49 -17.79
CA TYR A 123 -2.73 -1.07 -17.99
C TYR A 123 -1.48 -0.34 -18.47
N ASP A 124 -1.67 0.81 -19.10
CA ASP A 124 -0.61 1.77 -19.30
C ASP A 124 -0.28 2.40 -17.94
N ALA A 125 0.97 2.32 -17.51
CA ALA A 125 1.34 2.67 -16.14
C ALA A 125 2.74 3.29 -16.08
N ASP A 126 2.98 4.05 -15.01
CA ASP A 126 4.29 4.64 -14.73
C ASP A 126 4.79 4.34 -13.31
N ALA A 127 4.01 3.64 -12.50
CA ALA A 127 4.40 3.23 -11.16
C ALA A 127 4.14 1.73 -10.95
N TYR A 128 5.05 1.07 -10.25
CA TYR A 128 5.05 -0.40 -10.11
C TYR A 128 5.33 -0.81 -8.67
N PHE A 129 4.78 -1.97 -8.29
CA PHE A 129 5.10 -2.66 -7.05
C PHE A 129 6.14 -3.75 -7.36
N PRO A 130 7.09 -4.01 -6.46
CA PRO A 130 8.05 -5.10 -6.66
C PRO A 130 7.34 -6.44 -6.86
N ASN A 131 7.71 -7.18 -7.90
CA ASN A 131 7.07 -8.45 -8.22
C ASN A 131 7.44 -9.52 -7.18
N LEU A 132 6.51 -9.81 -6.28
CA LEU A 132 6.73 -10.78 -5.20
C LEU A 132 6.85 -12.21 -5.70
N ASP A 133 6.28 -12.52 -6.88
CA ASP A 133 6.38 -13.86 -7.46
C ASP A 133 7.81 -14.20 -7.91
N GLU A 134 8.65 -13.19 -8.11
CA GLU A 134 10.06 -13.35 -8.45
C GLU A 134 10.97 -13.35 -7.23
N LYS A 135 10.41 -13.19 -6.02
CA LYS A 135 11.18 -13.09 -4.77
C LYS A 135 11.00 -14.35 -3.93
N PRO A 136 12.06 -15.18 -3.79
CA PRO A 136 11.95 -16.45 -3.08
C PRO A 136 11.64 -16.31 -1.59
N GLU A 137 11.90 -15.12 -1.00
CA GLU A 137 11.59 -14.83 0.40
C GLU A 137 10.11 -14.58 0.66
N TRP A 138 9.29 -14.50 -0.38
CA TRP A 138 7.84 -14.32 -0.28
C TRP A 138 7.11 -15.52 -0.85
N LYS A 139 6.01 -15.94 -0.20
CA LYS A 139 5.13 -16.99 -0.71
C LYS A 139 3.66 -16.64 -0.50
N ILE A 140 2.80 -17.13 -1.38
CA ILE A 140 1.35 -16.99 -1.22
C ILE A 140 0.88 -17.96 -0.14
N THR A 141 0.20 -17.44 0.88
CA THR A 141 -0.33 -18.24 1.99
C THR A 141 -1.84 -18.29 2.02
N ALA A 142 -2.50 -17.40 1.28
CA ALA A 142 -3.95 -17.40 1.11
C ALA A 142 -4.31 -16.76 -0.20
N ASP A 143 -5.41 -17.20 -0.80
CA ASP A 143 -5.94 -16.61 -2.01
C ASP A 143 -7.48 -16.67 -1.96
N SER A 144 -8.12 -15.80 -2.73
CA SER A 144 -9.56 -15.80 -2.90
C SER A 144 -9.95 -16.50 -4.19
N GLU A 145 -11.23 -16.81 -4.31
CA GLU A 145 -11.82 -17.18 -5.59
C GLU A 145 -11.81 -15.96 -6.52
N GLU A 146 -12.03 -16.21 -7.81
CA GLU A 146 -12.15 -15.15 -8.80
C GLU A 146 -13.26 -14.17 -8.42
N GLN A 147 -12.94 -12.89 -8.47
CA GLN A 147 -13.89 -11.79 -8.29
C GLN A 147 -14.07 -11.09 -9.61
N THR A 148 -15.20 -10.44 -9.80
CA THR A 148 -15.47 -9.70 -11.03
C THR A 148 -16.04 -8.32 -10.73
N TYR A 149 -15.66 -7.36 -11.58
CA TYR A 149 -16.24 -6.02 -11.61
C TYR A 149 -16.41 -5.66 -13.08
N PHE A 150 -17.66 -5.70 -13.57
CA PHE A 150 -17.96 -5.67 -15.01
C PHE A 150 -17.19 -6.79 -15.72
N ASP A 151 -16.38 -6.49 -16.73
CA ASP A 151 -15.59 -7.47 -17.46
C ASP A 151 -14.22 -7.73 -16.83
N LEU A 152 -13.93 -7.10 -15.70
CA LEU A 152 -12.63 -7.17 -15.06
C LEU A 152 -12.61 -8.28 -14.02
N GLU A 153 -11.64 -9.17 -14.13
CA GLU A 153 -11.41 -10.23 -13.16
C GLU A 153 -10.28 -9.84 -12.23
N PHE A 154 -10.43 -10.17 -10.95
CA PHE A 154 -9.38 -9.90 -9.97
C PHE A 154 -9.44 -10.92 -8.85
N TYR A 155 -8.32 -10.99 -8.06
CA TYR A 155 -8.13 -11.95 -6.99
C TYR A 155 -7.46 -11.27 -5.82
N PHE A 156 -7.85 -11.66 -4.60
CA PHE A 156 -7.16 -11.22 -3.39
C PHE A 156 -6.14 -12.29 -3.00
N TYR A 157 -4.88 -11.86 -2.81
CA TYR A 157 -3.79 -12.74 -2.38
C TYR A 157 -3.17 -12.21 -1.09
N LYS A 158 -2.78 -13.15 -0.22
CA LYS A 158 -1.95 -12.84 0.93
C LYS A 158 -0.60 -13.51 0.72
N TYR A 159 0.45 -12.72 0.77
CA TYR A 159 1.82 -13.20 0.75
C TYR A 159 2.40 -13.07 2.14
N GLU A 160 3.21 -14.01 2.55
CA GLU A 160 3.94 -13.93 3.81
C GLU A 160 5.42 -14.21 3.56
N ARG A 161 6.25 -13.54 4.35
CA ARG A 161 7.70 -13.73 4.28
C ARG A 161 8.06 -15.11 4.79
N VAL A 162 8.88 -15.82 4.02
CA VAL A 162 9.37 -17.13 4.41
C VAL A 162 10.47 -16.95 5.45
N GLN A 163 10.34 -17.63 6.58
CA GLN A 163 11.37 -17.61 7.60
C GLN A 163 12.57 -18.45 7.14
N LYS A 164 13.75 -17.91 7.39
CA LYS A 164 14.99 -18.62 7.08
C LYS A 164 15.35 -19.59 8.21
#